data_0c9b7bf1c0397e28e4382658b377e944
#
_entry.id   0c9b7bf1c0397e28e4382658b377e944
#
_cell.length_a   1.000
_cell.length_b   1.000
_cell.length_c   1.000
_cell.angle_alpha   90.00
_cell.angle_beta   90.00
_cell.angle_gamma   90.00
#
_symmetry.space_group_name_H-M   'P 1'
#
loop_
_entity.id
_entity.type
_entity.pdbx_description
1 polymer ?
#
loop_
_entity_poly.entity_id
_entity_poly.type
_entity_poly.pdbx_seq_one_letter_code
_entity_poly.pdbx_strand_id
1 'polypeptide(L)'
;MTETKTGFAVSWARFVVRWRWLFLILPLIAIMAVASGGRFLSFTSDYRAFFGADNPQLKSFESLQAIYTRSDNILFVLKPASGPVLTPEWLDVVETLTEDSWQIPYSIRVDSITNFQHTEAVQDDLVVENLVEDALDLTADDISRINRLVHEEPTLANRLISDDSTTTGVQIT
;
A
#
# COMPACT_ATOMS: atom_id res chain seq x y z
N MET A 1 54.47 1.15 -41.28
CA MET A 1 54.18 0.59 -39.95
C MET A 1 52.73 0.06 -39.81
N THR A 2 52.10 -0.40 -40.88
CA THR A 2 50.66 -0.78 -40.94
C THR A 2 50.42 -2.26 -41.21
N GLU A 3 51.42 -3.04 -41.53
CA GLU A 3 51.22 -4.46 -41.93
C GLU A 3 51.06 -5.47 -40.77
N THR A 4 51.56 -5.16 -39.60
CA THR A 4 51.48 -6.08 -38.45
C THR A 4 50.07 -6.17 -37.82
N LYS A 5 49.25 -5.12 -37.96
CA LYS A 5 47.88 -5.10 -37.43
C LYS A 5 46.90 -5.95 -38.25
N THR A 6 47.11 -6.07 -39.57
CA THR A 6 46.24 -6.90 -40.43
C THR A 6 46.42 -8.40 -40.20
N GLY A 7 47.63 -8.86 -39.93
CA GLY A 7 47.90 -10.27 -39.64
C GLY A 7 47.25 -10.77 -38.35
N PHE A 8 47.29 -9.95 -37.30
CA PHE A 8 46.64 -10.30 -36.02
C PHE A 8 45.14 -10.33 -36.17
N ALA A 9 44.53 -9.34 -36.80
CA ALA A 9 43.07 -9.27 -36.98
C ALA A 9 42.54 -10.47 -37.81
N VAL A 10 43.26 -10.85 -38.86
CA VAL A 10 42.87 -12.03 -39.69
C VAL A 10 43.01 -13.34 -38.92
N SER A 11 44.05 -13.50 -38.10
CA SER A 11 44.25 -14.70 -37.27
C SER A 11 43.19 -14.78 -36.19
N TRP A 12 42.84 -13.67 -35.55
CA TRP A 12 41.79 -13.56 -34.57
C TRP A 12 40.40 -13.87 -35.17
N ALA A 13 40.10 -13.31 -36.34
CA ALA A 13 38.85 -13.60 -37.05
C ALA A 13 38.71 -15.08 -37.38
N ARG A 14 39.77 -15.72 -37.86
CA ARG A 14 39.77 -17.16 -38.11
C ARG A 14 39.57 -18.00 -36.83
N PHE A 15 40.16 -17.59 -35.74
CA PHE A 15 39.99 -18.24 -34.45
C PHE A 15 38.51 -18.17 -33.96
N VAL A 16 37.92 -16.95 -34.03
CA VAL A 16 36.51 -16.75 -33.66
C VAL A 16 35.55 -17.57 -34.53
N VAL A 17 35.77 -17.58 -35.86
CA VAL A 17 34.95 -18.34 -36.79
C VAL A 17 35.09 -19.85 -36.56
N ARG A 18 36.32 -20.34 -36.29
CA ARG A 18 36.59 -21.75 -36.01
C ARG A 18 35.88 -22.22 -34.72
N TRP A 19 35.83 -21.33 -33.69
CA TRP A 19 35.26 -21.62 -32.41
C TRP A 19 33.91 -20.89 -32.18
N ARG A 20 33.17 -20.59 -33.29
CA ARG A 20 31.94 -19.80 -33.29
C ARG A 20 30.93 -20.26 -32.26
N TRP A 21 30.78 -21.55 -32.08
CA TRP A 21 29.84 -22.12 -31.10
C TRP A 21 30.27 -21.85 -29.66
N LEU A 22 31.55 -21.83 -29.38
CA LEU A 22 32.07 -21.54 -28.07
C LEU A 22 31.84 -20.06 -27.72
N PHE A 23 32.08 -19.16 -28.68
CA PHE A 23 31.82 -17.74 -28.52
C PHE A 23 30.34 -17.36 -28.44
N LEU A 24 29.45 -18.22 -28.90
CA LEU A 24 28.00 -18.11 -28.75
C LEU A 24 27.51 -18.72 -27.43
N ILE A 25 27.94 -19.91 -27.10
CA ILE A 25 27.44 -20.67 -25.96
C ILE A 25 27.99 -20.14 -24.64
N LEU A 26 29.28 -19.74 -24.58
CA LEU A 26 29.91 -19.29 -23.37
C LEU A 26 29.26 -18.00 -22.80
N PRO A 27 29.02 -16.96 -23.60
CA PRO A 27 28.29 -15.78 -23.11
C PRO A 27 26.85 -16.10 -22.72
N LEU A 28 26.18 -16.98 -23.43
CA LEU A 28 24.82 -17.39 -23.11
C LEU A 28 24.76 -18.10 -21.74
N ILE A 29 25.70 -19.02 -21.47
CA ILE A 29 25.84 -19.66 -20.17
C ILE A 29 26.16 -18.62 -19.08
N ALA A 30 27.07 -17.67 -19.36
CA ALA A 30 27.42 -16.62 -18.42
C ALA A 30 26.20 -15.74 -18.07
N ILE A 31 25.42 -15.34 -19.08
CA ILE A 31 24.18 -14.58 -18.89
C ILE A 31 23.17 -15.37 -18.05
N MET A 32 22.98 -16.67 -18.36
CA MET A 32 22.07 -17.52 -17.60
C MET A 32 22.56 -17.71 -16.15
N ALA A 33 23.85 -17.83 -15.91
CA ALA A 33 24.44 -17.92 -14.59
C ALA A 33 24.20 -16.64 -13.78
N VAL A 34 24.40 -15.46 -14.39
CA VAL A 34 24.11 -14.17 -13.74
C VAL A 34 22.62 -13.99 -13.51
N ALA A 35 21.78 -14.30 -14.51
CA ALA A 35 20.32 -14.21 -14.38
C ALA A 35 19.76 -15.11 -13.28
N SER A 36 20.38 -16.29 -13.08
CA SER A 36 19.98 -17.20 -11.99
C SER A 36 20.19 -16.61 -10.60
N GLY A 37 21.07 -15.60 -10.47
CA GLY A 37 21.27 -14.84 -9.24
C GLY A 37 20.04 -14.01 -8.83
N GLY A 38 19.16 -13.69 -9.79
CA GLY A 38 17.94 -12.93 -9.52
C GLY A 38 17.01 -13.57 -8.47
N ARG A 39 17.07 -14.90 -8.34
CA ARG A 39 16.31 -15.63 -7.29
C ARG A 39 16.73 -15.31 -5.85
N PHE A 40 17.91 -14.70 -5.68
CA PHE A 40 18.42 -14.29 -4.37
C PHE A 40 18.15 -12.82 -4.06
N LEU A 41 17.55 -12.08 -5.00
CA LEU A 41 17.14 -10.70 -4.77
C LEU A 41 15.86 -10.72 -3.93
N SER A 42 15.94 -10.12 -2.75
CA SER A 42 14.78 -9.79 -1.93
C SER A 42 14.52 -8.30 -2.01
N PHE A 43 13.28 -7.94 -2.32
CA PHE A 43 12.86 -6.54 -2.26
C PHE A 43 12.26 -6.29 -0.88
N THR A 44 12.73 -5.26 -0.20
CA THR A 44 12.15 -4.79 1.05
C THR A 44 11.77 -3.32 0.90
N SER A 45 10.59 -2.97 1.42
CA SER A 45 10.15 -1.58 1.55
C SER A 45 10.52 -1.01 2.92
N ASP A 46 11.21 -1.77 3.76
CA ASP A 46 11.64 -1.30 5.07
C ASP A 46 12.76 -0.25 4.92
N TYR A 47 12.48 0.97 5.39
CA TYR A 47 13.44 2.08 5.38
C TYR A 47 14.74 1.75 6.13
N ARG A 48 14.70 0.81 7.08
CA ARG A 48 15.88 0.35 7.83
C ARG A 48 16.96 -0.24 6.93
N ALA A 49 16.58 -0.80 5.80
CA ALA A 49 17.52 -1.35 4.83
C ALA A 49 18.46 -0.28 4.22
N PHE A 50 18.06 0.99 4.27
CA PHE A 50 18.86 2.12 3.77
C PHE A 50 19.82 2.70 4.81
N PHE A 51 19.68 2.30 6.07
CA PHE A 51 20.53 2.77 7.17
C PHE A 51 21.45 1.64 7.66
N GLY A 52 22.70 2.00 7.96
CA GLY A 52 23.56 1.04 8.65
C GLY A 52 23.06 0.74 10.08
N ALA A 53 23.23 -0.48 10.54
CA ALA A 53 22.76 -0.92 11.87
C ALA A 53 23.28 -0.06 13.03
N ASP A 54 24.40 0.65 12.83
CA ASP A 54 25.00 1.53 13.83
C ASP A 54 24.64 3.01 13.67
N ASN A 55 23.72 3.35 12.75
CA ASN A 55 23.31 4.73 12.56
C ASN A 55 22.66 5.28 13.83
N PRO A 56 23.21 6.37 14.43
CA PRO A 56 22.70 6.90 15.69
C PRO A 56 21.29 7.49 15.56
N GLN A 57 20.93 8.02 14.39
CA GLN A 57 19.59 8.58 14.13
C GLN A 57 18.55 7.45 14.05
N LEU A 58 18.89 6.32 13.42
CA LEU A 58 18.04 5.14 13.40
C LEU A 58 17.81 4.61 14.83
N LYS A 59 18.86 4.49 15.63
CA LYS A 59 18.74 4.04 17.04
C LYS A 59 17.89 4.98 17.88
N SER A 60 18.02 6.30 17.67
CA SER A 60 17.20 7.30 18.36
C SER A 60 15.73 7.20 17.93
N PHE A 61 15.48 6.99 16.65
CA PHE A 61 14.13 6.79 16.12
C PHE A 61 13.50 5.50 16.63
N GLU A 62 14.25 4.39 16.65
CA GLU A 62 13.78 3.11 17.21
C GLU A 62 13.48 3.18 18.70
N SER A 63 14.30 3.90 19.47
CA SER A 63 14.03 4.11 20.90
C SER A 63 12.79 4.98 21.12
N LEU A 64 12.54 5.96 20.25
CA LEU A 64 11.30 6.74 20.26
C LEU A 64 10.09 5.86 19.95
N GLN A 65 10.17 5.00 18.93
CA GLN A 65 9.12 4.04 18.60
C GLN A 65 8.88 2.97 19.69
N ALA A 66 9.89 2.66 20.49
CA ALA A 66 9.72 1.74 21.62
C ALA A 66 8.93 2.38 22.78
N ILE A 67 9.00 3.70 22.92
CA ILE A 67 8.27 4.46 23.96
C ILE A 67 6.87 4.86 23.45
N TYR A 68 6.82 5.37 22.23
CA TYR A 68 5.59 5.78 21.55
C TYR A 68 5.27 4.70 20.50
N THR A 69 4.06 4.22 20.46
CA THR A 69 3.61 3.18 19.53
C THR A 69 4.06 3.46 18.09
N ARG A 70 4.35 2.41 17.33
CA ARG A 70 4.65 2.54 15.89
C ARG A 70 3.44 3.10 15.17
N SER A 71 3.69 4.01 14.23
CA SER A 71 2.66 4.57 13.34
C SER A 71 2.55 3.75 12.03
N ASP A 72 2.76 2.44 12.12
CA ASP A 72 2.59 1.56 10.96
C ASP A 72 1.09 1.34 10.77
N ASN A 73 0.57 1.71 9.60
CA ASN A 73 -0.85 1.64 9.29
C ASN A 73 -1.10 0.66 8.15
N ILE A 74 -2.21 -0.06 8.24
CA ILE A 74 -2.77 -0.82 7.14
C ILE A 74 -4.00 -0.05 6.63
N LEU A 75 -4.07 0.20 5.34
CA LEU A 75 -5.24 0.81 4.72
C LEU A 75 -5.88 -0.19 3.77
N PHE A 76 -7.09 -0.62 4.07
CA PHE A 76 -7.95 -1.31 3.12
C PHE A 76 -8.68 -0.28 2.27
N VAL A 77 -8.57 -0.41 0.97
CA VAL A 77 -9.26 0.47 0.01
C VAL A 77 -10.35 -0.35 -0.68
N LEU A 78 -11.59 0.09 -0.52
CA LEU A 78 -12.77 -0.55 -1.10
C LEU A 78 -13.31 0.32 -2.24
N LYS A 79 -13.53 -0.32 -3.37
CA LYS A 79 -14.11 0.32 -4.55
C LYS A 79 -15.12 -0.62 -5.20
N PRO A 80 -16.40 -0.26 -5.27
CA PRO A 80 -17.39 -0.97 -6.06
C PRO A 80 -16.96 -1.11 -7.52
N ALA A 81 -17.34 -2.19 -8.17
CA ALA A 81 -17.10 -2.36 -9.62
C ALA A 81 -17.89 -1.30 -10.42
N SER A 82 -18.99 -0.80 -9.87
CA SER A 82 -19.81 0.27 -10.45
C SER A 82 -20.61 0.98 -9.35
N GLY A 83 -20.84 2.27 -9.52
CA GLY A 83 -21.65 3.09 -8.61
C GLY A 83 -20.90 3.62 -7.39
N PRO A 84 -21.60 4.34 -6.51
CA PRO A 84 -21.04 4.91 -5.29
C PRO A 84 -20.90 3.84 -4.21
N VAL A 85 -20.01 4.10 -3.24
CA VAL A 85 -19.83 3.28 -2.05
C VAL A 85 -20.89 3.56 -0.98
N LEU A 86 -21.54 4.72 -1.03
CA LEU A 86 -22.58 5.11 -0.08
C LEU A 86 -23.93 4.48 -0.47
N THR A 87 -24.01 3.17 -0.33
CA THR A 87 -25.25 2.37 -0.39
C THR A 87 -25.33 1.47 0.82
N PRO A 88 -26.54 1.09 1.28
CA PRO A 88 -26.68 0.20 2.45
C PRO A 88 -25.82 -1.05 2.35
N GLU A 89 -25.78 -1.71 1.20
CA GLU A 89 -25.03 -2.96 1.00
C GLU A 89 -23.52 -2.75 1.08
N TRP A 90 -22.98 -1.64 0.56
CA TRP A 90 -21.55 -1.35 0.65
C TRP A 90 -21.16 -0.81 2.02
N LEU A 91 -22.05 -0.05 2.68
CA LEU A 91 -21.82 0.40 4.05
C LEU A 91 -21.79 -0.78 5.02
N ASP A 92 -22.63 -1.80 4.83
CA ASP A 92 -22.61 -3.07 5.59
C ASP A 92 -21.27 -3.80 5.42
N VAL A 93 -20.72 -3.84 4.20
CA VAL A 93 -19.38 -4.40 3.95
C VAL A 93 -18.30 -3.61 4.69
N VAL A 94 -18.38 -2.27 4.71
CA VAL A 94 -17.43 -1.41 5.42
C VAL A 94 -17.56 -1.58 6.93
N GLU A 95 -18.79 -1.67 7.46
CA GLU A 95 -19.09 -1.88 8.86
C GLU A 95 -18.54 -3.23 9.34
N THR A 96 -18.85 -4.32 8.63
CA THR A 96 -18.32 -5.66 8.92
C THR A 96 -16.78 -5.67 8.87
N LEU A 97 -16.17 -5.08 7.83
CA LEU A 97 -14.72 -5.00 7.75
C LEU A 97 -14.11 -4.20 8.90
N THR A 98 -14.80 -3.14 9.34
CA THR A 98 -14.35 -2.32 10.47
C THR A 98 -14.36 -3.11 11.77
N GLU A 99 -15.42 -3.87 12.03
CA GLU A 99 -15.54 -4.77 13.19
C GLU A 99 -14.49 -5.87 13.18
N ASP A 100 -14.31 -6.55 12.03
CA ASP A 100 -13.30 -7.60 11.87
C ASP A 100 -11.88 -7.04 12.05
N SER A 101 -11.64 -5.81 11.64
CA SER A 101 -10.35 -5.14 11.76
C SER A 101 -9.93 -4.93 13.22
N TRP A 102 -10.87 -4.77 14.14
CA TRP A 102 -10.57 -4.72 15.57
C TRP A 102 -10.06 -6.05 16.14
N GLN A 103 -10.31 -7.18 15.46
CA GLN A 103 -9.82 -8.49 15.87
C GLN A 103 -8.37 -8.76 15.40
N ILE A 104 -7.80 -7.87 14.59
CA ILE A 104 -6.42 -8.01 14.11
C ILE A 104 -5.47 -7.84 15.30
N PRO A 105 -4.53 -8.79 15.53
CA PRO A 105 -3.58 -8.70 16.62
C PRO A 105 -2.76 -7.39 16.53
N TYR A 106 -2.64 -6.70 17.67
CA TYR A 106 -1.95 -5.42 17.81
C TYR A 106 -2.64 -4.21 17.15
N SER A 107 -3.88 -4.35 16.67
CA SER A 107 -4.70 -3.21 16.29
C SER A 107 -5.02 -2.38 17.53
N ILE A 108 -4.67 -1.10 17.49
CA ILE A 108 -4.93 -0.15 18.59
C ILE A 108 -6.02 0.85 18.21
N ARG A 109 -6.27 0.99 16.91
CA ARG A 109 -7.28 1.91 16.38
C ARG A 109 -7.71 1.46 14.99
N VAL A 110 -9.00 1.55 14.73
CA VAL A 110 -9.59 1.34 13.41
C VAL A 110 -10.42 2.57 13.08
N ASP A 111 -10.16 3.18 11.94
CA ASP A 111 -10.89 4.35 11.45
C ASP A 111 -11.55 4.01 10.10
N SER A 112 -12.84 4.25 10.01
CA SER A 112 -13.65 4.11 8.81
C SER A 112 -14.74 5.17 8.76
N ILE A 113 -15.47 5.26 7.66
CA ILE A 113 -16.63 6.14 7.58
C ILE A 113 -17.79 5.67 8.47
N THR A 114 -17.86 4.35 8.78
CA THR A 114 -18.96 3.79 9.57
C THR A 114 -18.80 4.09 11.05
N ASN A 115 -17.61 3.92 11.61
CA ASN A 115 -17.33 4.16 13.02
C ASN A 115 -16.90 5.60 13.36
N PHE A 116 -17.02 6.51 12.40
CA PHE A 116 -16.78 7.93 12.68
C PHE A 116 -17.82 8.46 13.66
N GLN A 117 -17.36 9.01 14.79
CA GLN A 117 -18.23 9.56 15.81
C GLN A 117 -18.70 10.95 15.38
N HIS A 118 -19.98 11.06 15.04
CA HIS A 118 -20.63 12.33 14.78
C HIS A 118 -21.31 12.83 16.04
N THR A 119 -21.14 14.12 16.31
CA THR A 119 -21.76 14.79 17.45
C THR A 119 -22.87 15.70 16.96
N GLU A 120 -24.08 15.47 17.40
CA GLU A 120 -25.23 16.32 17.07
C GLU A 120 -25.85 16.88 18.35
N ALA A 121 -26.22 18.15 18.28
CA ALA A 121 -26.94 18.82 19.36
C ALA A 121 -28.43 18.55 19.19
N VAL A 122 -29.01 17.78 20.11
CA VAL A 122 -30.45 17.48 20.12
C VAL A 122 -31.06 18.13 21.37
N GLN A 123 -31.79 19.26 21.15
CA GLN A 123 -32.34 20.08 22.21
C GLN A 123 -31.25 20.63 23.16
N ASP A 124 -31.17 20.18 24.40
CA ASP A 124 -30.17 20.57 25.41
C ASP A 124 -29.05 19.52 25.58
N ASP A 125 -29.10 18.41 24.85
CA ASP A 125 -28.15 17.30 24.96
C ASP A 125 -27.23 17.21 23.74
N LEU A 126 -26.00 16.70 23.95
CA LEU A 126 -25.08 16.33 22.91
C LEU A 126 -25.12 14.81 22.74
N VAL A 127 -25.58 14.37 21.58
CA VAL A 127 -25.59 12.95 21.21
C VAL A 127 -24.37 12.65 20.38
N VAL A 128 -23.61 11.63 20.78
CA VAL A 128 -22.43 11.14 20.05
C VAL A 128 -22.71 9.72 19.63
N GLU A 129 -22.82 9.52 18.32
CA GLU A 129 -23.13 8.21 17.73
C GLU A 129 -22.18 7.95 16.56
N ASN A 130 -22.04 6.68 16.20
CA ASN A 130 -21.36 6.33 14.96
C ASN A 130 -22.15 6.88 13.77
N LEU A 131 -21.46 7.26 12.72
CA LEU A 131 -22.10 7.80 11.52
C LEU A 131 -23.01 6.77 10.83
N VAL A 132 -22.64 5.50 10.93
CA VAL A 132 -23.42 4.36 10.43
C VAL A 132 -23.54 3.33 11.55
N GLU A 133 -24.76 2.92 11.83
CA GLU A 133 -25.11 1.76 12.65
C GLU A 133 -26.19 0.98 11.91
N ASP A 134 -26.06 -0.36 11.85
CA ASP A 134 -26.99 -1.25 11.14
C ASP A 134 -27.21 -0.79 9.67
N ALA A 135 -26.15 -0.77 8.87
CA ALA A 135 -26.13 -0.17 7.54
C ALA A 135 -27.27 -0.63 6.61
N LEU A 136 -27.74 -1.88 6.76
CA LEU A 136 -28.83 -2.42 5.94
C LEU A 136 -30.20 -1.81 6.25
N ASP A 137 -30.38 -1.22 7.42
CA ASP A 137 -31.63 -0.58 7.85
C ASP A 137 -31.71 0.90 7.48
N LEU A 138 -30.64 1.47 6.85
CA LEU A 138 -30.57 2.86 6.46
C LEU A 138 -31.59 3.21 5.37
N THR A 139 -32.25 4.34 5.57
CA THR A 139 -33.18 4.91 4.59
C THR A 139 -32.45 5.77 3.55
N ALA A 140 -33.15 6.16 2.47
CA ALA A 140 -32.57 7.07 1.48
C ALA A 140 -32.23 8.46 2.06
N ASP A 141 -32.98 8.89 3.08
CA ASP A 141 -32.73 10.16 3.77
C ASP A 141 -31.46 10.06 4.63
N ASP A 142 -31.22 8.92 5.29
CA ASP A 142 -30.01 8.66 6.06
C ASP A 142 -28.78 8.65 5.14
N ILE A 143 -28.85 7.97 4.01
CA ILE A 143 -27.78 7.97 3.01
C ILE A 143 -27.47 9.39 2.51
N SER A 144 -28.51 10.20 2.28
CA SER A 144 -28.33 11.59 1.87
C SER A 144 -27.69 12.44 2.96
N ARG A 145 -28.02 12.19 4.23
CA ARG A 145 -27.39 12.82 5.40
C ARG A 145 -25.93 12.41 5.52
N ILE A 146 -25.65 11.12 5.46
CA ILE A 146 -24.29 10.56 5.52
C ILE A 146 -23.43 11.14 4.40
N ASN A 147 -23.94 11.15 3.15
CA ASN A 147 -23.20 11.69 2.01
C ASN A 147 -22.81 13.16 2.21
N ARG A 148 -23.66 13.98 2.79
CA ARG A 148 -23.32 15.37 3.11
C ARG A 148 -22.26 15.45 4.20
N LEU A 149 -22.43 14.73 5.30
CA LEU A 149 -21.51 14.75 6.44
C LEU A 149 -20.10 14.27 6.08
N VAL A 150 -19.96 13.20 5.31
CA VAL A 150 -18.64 12.67 4.92
C VAL A 150 -17.84 13.63 4.04
N HIS A 151 -18.51 14.54 3.32
CA HIS A 151 -17.84 15.56 2.49
C HIS A 151 -17.61 16.89 3.23
N GLU A 152 -18.43 17.20 4.22
CA GLU A 152 -18.26 18.39 5.06
C GLU A 152 -17.19 18.18 6.15
N GLU A 153 -16.94 16.92 6.54
CA GLU A 153 -16.00 16.59 7.60
C GLU A 153 -14.56 16.45 7.07
N PRO A 154 -13.63 17.38 7.44
CA PRO A 154 -12.26 17.37 6.89
C PRO A 154 -11.44 16.13 7.26
N THR A 155 -11.86 15.39 8.28
CA THR A 155 -11.18 14.15 8.71
C THR A 155 -11.60 12.95 7.86
N LEU A 156 -12.71 13.02 7.15
CA LEU A 156 -13.24 11.98 6.27
C LEU A 156 -12.99 12.31 4.80
N ALA A 157 -13.30 13.54 4.38
CA ALA A 157 -13.20 13.99 2.99
C ALA A 157 -11.76 13.85 2.46
N ASN A 158 -11.59 13.16 1.34
CA ASN A 158 -10.29 12.90 0.70
C ASN A 158 -9.27 12.12 1.57
N ARG A 159 -9.73 11.52 2.65
CA ARG A 159 -8.91 10.65 3.52
C ARG A 159 -9.47 9.24 3.60
N LEU A 160 -10.73 9.11 4.00
CA LEU A 160 -11.43 7.84 4.12
C LEU A 160 -12.53 7.68 3.05
N ILE A 161 -12.90 8.75 2.35
CA ILE A 161 -13.81 8.70 1.20
C ILE A 161 -13.31 9.63 0.09
N SER A 162 -13.47 9.22 -1.16
CA SER A 162 -13.15 10.03 -2.34
C SER A 162 -14.24 11.08 -2.62
N ASP A 163 -13.88 12.21 -3.27
CA ASP A 163 -14.82 13.28 -3.61
C ASP A 163 -16.03 12.82 -4.44
N ASP A 164 -15.85 11.79 -5.25
CA ASP A 164 -16.90 11.21 -6.09
C ASP A 164 -17.68 10.09 -5.40
N SER A 165 -17.41 9.83 -4.12
CA SER A 165 -18.01 8.74 -3.32
C SER A 165 -17.88 7.35 -3.95
N THR A 166 -16.91 7.12 -4.83
CA THR A 166 -16.71 5.81 -5.46
C THR A 166 -15.72 4.91 -4.73
N THR A 167 -14.97 5.47 -3.78
CA THR A 167 -13.92 4.75 -3.06
C THR A 167 -13.93 5.13 -1.60
N THR A 168 -13.81 4.15 -0.72
CA THR A 168 -13.65 4.37 0.74
C THR A 168 -12.51 3.53 1.28
N GLY A 169 -12.06 3.87 2.48
CA GLY A 169 -10.97 3.18 3.17
C GLY A 169 -11.31 2.81 4.60
N VAL A 170 -10.71 1.71 5.08
CA VAL A 170 -10.65 1.33 6.49
C VAL A 170 -9.18 1.35 6.87
N GLN A 171 -8.82 2.23 7.79
CA GLN A 171 -7.45 2.40 8.27
C GLN A 171 -7.29 1.75 9.64
N ILE A 172 -6.26 0.90 9.76
CA ILE A 172 -5.91 0.19 10.99
C ILE A 172 -4.53 0.67 11.43
N THR A 173 -4.42 1.07 12.66
CA THR A 173 -3.17 1.52 13.29
C THR A 173 -2.77 0.58 14.39
#